data_4909bb6e7864d744446d95d08aac0a87
#
_entry.id   4909bb6e7864d744446d95d08aac0a87
#
_cell.length_a   1.000
_cell.length_b   1.000
_cell.length_c   1.000
_cell.angle_alpha   90.00
_cell.angle_beta   90.00
_cell.angle_gamma   90.00
#
_symmetry.space_group_name_H-M   'P 1'
#
loop_
_entity.id
_entity.type
_entity.pdbx_description
1 polymer ?
#
loop_
_entity_poly.entity_id
_entity_poly.type
_entity_poly.pdbx_seq_one_letter_code
_entity_poly.pdbx_strand_id
1 'polypeptide(L)'
;ARVGTGLAVIAGLALLAGCNASIDNRAEDTGAESTPAYGDTFIQASIGDIGGLIPSLTSDQSSHEIGGLIYDGLVKLDKDLNMAPAMAESWTYSPDCLDLTFKLRKDVKWHDGHPFTADDVVFTYRTMINPKTPAPFKEGFLLVKDAEAPDPYTVRVRYDKPYARAVETWGTYMLPKHLLQSFAEAGTLRESPQNSRPVGTGPYRFQEWRPGEKVVLTANPDFYEGRPHLSRIVYRVIPSQATIFLELKAQGVDYVSTLTGMQYSRQTEYPAFRKAYHKFRYPASDYTFFGFNLKDPRFADRRVREAFAHAINKQELIDGVRLGLAREANGPIRPGTWAYTDKVVHYDYDPEKAKALLAQAGWKDRDGDGVVEDKEGKPFTLTIRTNQGNDERKKIAEIIQQRLKEIGINADIQLIEWAAFIKEFVKPRRFEVVVLGLGTGTDPDQYVVWHSSQQGPDQMNRTGYANPEVDRLLEAGRSSCVQSERVRYYHRIQEILAQDLPMIFLYFRDALPVVASRIHGVSPAPAGILYNFDEWYVPKTQQRYTSG
;
A
#
# COMPACT_ATOMS: atom_id res chain seq x y z
N ALA A 1 27.12 38.88 -59.76
CA ALA A 1 27.57 37.52 -59.93
C ALA A 1 28.44 37.03 -58.74
N ARG A 2 27.92 36.41 -57.81
CA ARG A 2 28.57 35.34 -56.97
C ARG A 2 27.51 34.65 -56.16
N VAL A 3 27.37 33.38 -56.45
CA VAL A 3 26.54 32.41 -55.82
C VAL A 3 27.20 32.02 -54.47
N GLY A 4 26.45 32.02 -53.40
CA GLY A 4 26.89 31.51 -52.09
C GLY A 4 25.88 30.49 -51.61
N THR A 5 26.24 29.23 -51.72
CA THR A 5 25.53 28.04 -51.21
C THR A 5 25.64 27.96 -49.69
N GLY A 6 24.52 28.05 -49.00
CA GLY A 6 24.42 27.77 -47.56
C GLY A 6 23.86 26.38 -47.33
N LEU A 7 24.66 25.52 -46.69
CA LEU A 7 24.21 24.21 -46.17
C LEU A 7 23.22 24.40 -45.03
N ALA A 8 22.04 23.85 -45.19
CA ALA A 8 21.09 23.68 -44.09
C ALA A 8 21.43 22.37 -43.31
N VAL A 9 21.83 22.52 -42.09
CA VAL A 9 21.95 21.39 -41.12
C VAL A 9 20.57 21.16 -40.55
N ILE A 10 19.98 20.04 -40.93
CA ILE A 10 18.73 19.52 -40.31
C ILE A 10 19.13 18.87 -39.00
N ALA A 11 18.89 19.56 -37.88
CA ALA A 11 18.92 18.98 -36.56
C ALA A 11 17.61 18.23 -36.33
N GLY A 12 17.68 16.89 -36.36
CA GLY A 12 16.56 16.04 -35.99
C GLY A 12 16.29 16.15 -34.50
N LEU A 13 15.24 16.85 -34.09
CA LEU A 13 14.68 16.73 -32.76
C LEU A 13 13.96 15.39 -32.66
N ALA A 14 14.56 14.44 -31.95
CA ALA A 14 13.85 13.27 -31.46
C ALA A 14 12.86 13.73 -30.39
N LEU A 15 11.58 13.76 -30.75
CA LEU A 15 10.48 13.90 -29.78
C LEU A 15 10.44 12.65 -28.91
N LEU A 16 11.03 12.75 -27.72
CA LEU A 16 10.72 11.87 -26.62
C LEU A 16 9.26 12.15 -26.21
N ALA A 17 8.35 11.36 -26.73
CA ALA A 17 6.99 11.32 -26.24
C ALA A 17 7.01 10.69 -24.82
N GLY A 18 7.30 11.52 -23.82
CA GLY A 18 7.01 11.22 -22.44
C GLY A 18 5.51 11.03 -22.30
N CYS A 19 5.06 9.83 -21.92
CA CYS A 19 3.70 9.61 -21.47
C CYS A 19 3.47 10.40 -20.19
N ASN A 20 3.15 11.69 -20.31
CA ASN A 20 2.51 12.43 -19.25
C ASN A 20 1.14 11.81 -19.06
N ALA A 21 0.97 11.04 -17.99
CA ALA A 21 -0.34 10.70 -17.48
C ALA A 21 -1.00 12.05 -17.09
N SER A 22 -1.91 12.53 -17.94
CA SER A 22 -2.68 13.73 -17.65
C SER A 22 -3.49 13.49 -16.39
N ILE A 23 -3.16 14.21 -15.32
CA ILE A 23 -4.03 14.37 -14.16
C ILE A 23 -5.25 15.13 -14.69
N ASP A 24 -6.39 14.46 -14.75
CA ASP A 24 -7.64 15.10 -15.23
C ASP A 24 -8.15 16.03 -14.12
N ASN A 25 -7.58 17.22 -14.03
CA ASN A 25 -7.97 18.30 -13.14
C ASN A 25 -9.17 19.04 -13.72
N ARG A 26 -10.34 18.44 -13.72
CA ARG A 26 -11.59 19.18 -13.97
C ARG A 26 -12.14 19.75 -12.67
N ALA A 27 -11.37 20.59 -12.00
CA ALA A 27 -11.92 21.56 -11.05
C ALA A 27 -12.29 22.82 -11.87
N GLU A 28 -13.56 23.06 -12.13
CA GLU A 28 -14.02 24.39 -12.52
C GLU A 28 -13.80 25.29 -11.31
N ASP A 29 -12.80 26.15 -11.41
CA ASP A 29 -12.48 27.18 -10.43
C ASP A 29 -13.65 28.18 -10.40
N THR A 30 -14.59 27.97 -9.48
CA THR A 30 -15.60 28.98 -9.16
C THR A 30 -14.94 29.99 -8.25
N GLY A 31 -14.36 31.04 -8.84
CA GLY A 31 -13.56 32.09 -8.23
C GLY A 31 -14.22 32.90 -7.10
N ALA A 32 -14.56 32.26 -6.00
CA ALA A 32 -14.75 32.86 -4.69
C ALA A 32 -13.47 32.59 -3.91
N GLU A 33 -12.71 33.62 -3.56
CA GLU A 33 -11.56 33.52 -2.65
C GLU A 33 -12.00 32.82 -1.35
N SER A 34 -11.69 31.51 -1.29
CA SER A 34 -11.98 30.71 -0.11
C SER A 34 -10.82 30.84 0.88
N THR A 35 -10.95 31.72 1.85
CA THR A 35 -9.95 31.88 2.89
C THR A 35 -9.89 30.63 3.77
N PRO A 36 -8.69 30.05 4.02
CA PRO A 36 -8.55 28.95 4.98
C PRO A 36 -9.16 29.30 6.33
N ALA A 37 -9.95 28.37 6.86
CA ALA A 37 -10.60 28.55 8.16
C ALA A 37 -10.44 27.28 9.00
N TYR A 38 -10.29 27.48 10.30
CA TYR A 38 -10.32 26.36 11.25
C TYR A 38 -11.74 25.95 11.55
N GLY A 39 -11.94 24.67 11.75
CA GLY A 39 -13.25 24.11 12.14
C GLY A 39 -13.67 22.94 11.27
N ASP A 40 -14.92 22.54 11.50
CA ASP A 40 -15.62 21.48 10.81
C ASP A 40 -15.09 20.05 11.05
N THR A 41 -15.88 19.09 10.61
CA THR A 41 -15.57 17.65 10.66
C THR A 41 -15.41 17.11 9.25
N PHE A 42 -14.36 16.35 9.05
CA PHE A 42 -14.13 15.56 7.84
C PHE A 42 -14.56 14.12 8.08
N ILE A 43 -15.39 13.58 7.21
CA ILE A 43 -15.94 12.23 7.32
C ILE A 43 -15.44 11.40 6.14
N GLN A 44 -14.65 10.37 6.44
CA GLN A 44 -14.25 9.36 5.47
C GLN A 44 -14.88 8.00 5.79
N ALA A 45 -15.04 7.16 4.78
CA ALA A 45 -15.56 5.81 4.93
C ALA A 45 -14.59 4.77 4.38
N SER A 46 -14.54 3.63 5.07
CA SER A 46 -13.79 2.44 4.65
C SER A 46 -14.62 1.17 4.89
N ILE A 47 -14.38 0.15 4.06
CA ILE A 47 -14.99 -1.17 4.24
C ILE A 47 -14.35 -1.98 5.36
N GLY A 48 -13.12 -1.63 5.77
CA GLY A 48 -12.34 -2.32 6.79
C GLY A 48 -12.22 -1.53 8.08
N ASP A 49 -12.38 -2.21 9.20
CA ASP A 49 -11.99 -1.68 10.50
C ASP A 49 -10.47 -1.78 10.68
N ILE A 50 -9.95 -1.09 11.67
CA ILE A 50 -8.53 -1.14 12.04
C ILE A 50 -8.22 -2.39 12.87
N GLY A 51 -7.03 -2.95 12.67
CA GLY A 51 -6.53 -4.09 13.46
C GLY A 51 -5.87 -3.68 14.78
N GLY A 52 -5.58 -2.40 14.96
CA GLY A 52 -4.96 -1.82 16.15
C GLY A 52 -4.41 -0.42 15.89
N LEU A 53 -4.03 0.27 16.96
CA LEU A 53 -3.58 1.66 16.93
C LEU A 53 -2.09 1.84 17.28
N ILE A 54 -1.33 0.75 17.36
CA ILE A 54 0.14 0.78 17.33
C ILE A 54 0.56 0.38 15.90
N PRO A 55 0.91 1.33 15.01
CA PRO A 55 1.08 1.04 13.59
C PRO A 55 2.21 0.05 13.30
N SER A 56 3.24 0.02 14.14
CA SER A 56 4.37 -0.92 14.01
C SER A 56 3.96 -2.39 14.18
N LEU A 57 2.79 -2.68 14.75
CA LEU A 57 2.28 -4.03 14.97
C LEU A 57 1.23 -4.47 13.95
N THR A 58 0.89 -3.61 12.99
CA THR A 58 -0.16 -3.84 11.99
C THR A 58 0.42 -3.88 10.58
N SER A 59 -0.31 -4.52 9.67
CA SER A 59 0.07 -4.60 8.24
C SER A 59 -1.09 -4.28 7.31
N ASP A 60 -2.24 -3.88 7.85
CA ASP A 60 -3.42 -3.53 7.06
C ASP A 60 -3.48 -2.02 6.80
N GLN A 61 -4.05 -1.67 5.65
CA GLN A 61 -4.12 -0.29 5.18
C GLN A 61 -4.90 0.62 6.13
N SER A 62 -6.04 0.15 6.67
CA SER A 62 -6.91 0.96 7.55
C SER A 62 -6.17 1.41 8.81
N SER A 63 -5.43 0.49 9.46
CA SER A 63 -4.61 0.81 10.64
C SER A 63 -3.49 1.82 10.32
N HIS A 64 -2.85 1.70 9.14
CA HIS A 64 -1.80 2.62 8.72
C HIS A 64 -2.34 4.01 8.33
N GLU A 65 -3.49 4.10 7.69
CA GLU A 65 -4.15 5.38 7.39
C GLU A 65 -4.46 6.18 8.67
N ILE A 66 -5.05 5.53 9.67
CA ILE A 66 -5.33 6.17 10.96
C ILE A 66 -4.04 6.43 11.74
N GLY A 67 -3.11 5.48 11.74
CA GLY A 67 -1.81 5.62 12.40
C GLY A 67 -1.03 6.82 11.90
N GLY A 68 -1.03 7.07 10.59
CA GLY A 68 -0.36 8.22 9.96
C GLY A 68 -0.95 9.59 10.30
N LEU A 69 -2.15 9.64 10.89
CA LEU A 69 -2.72 10.87 11.42
C LEU A 69 -2.36 11.10 12.89
N ILE A 70 -2.04 10.04 13.61
CA ILE A 70 -1.78 10.08 15.06
C ILE A 70 -0.28 10.14 15.36
N TYR A 71 0.53 9.41 14.60
CA TYR A 71 1.98 9.28 14.81
C TYR A 71 2.75 9.92 13.65
N ASP A 72 4.01 10.22 13.91
CA ASP A 72 4.92 10.71 12.89
C ASP A 72 6.28 9.99 12.97
N GLY A 73 7.08 10.11 11.90
CA GLY A 73 8.44 9.60 11.80
C GLY A 73 9.48 10.71 11.85
N LEU A 74 10.76 10.37 11.78
CA LEU A 74 11.83 11.37 11.67
C LEU A 74 11.81 12.08 10.33
N VAL A 75 11.43 11.37 9.28
CA VAL A 75 11.33 11.84 7.90
C VAL A 75 9.98 11.43 7.31
N LYS A 76 9.56 12.12 6.26
CA LYS A 76 8.35 11.83 5.50
C LYS A 76 8.62 11.92 4.00
N LEU A 77 7.69 11.47 3.17
CA LEU A 77 7.74 11.72 1.73
C LEU A 77 7.15 13.09 1.41
N ASP A 78 7.82 13.85 0.54
CA ASP A 78 7.23 15.04 -0.06
C ASP A 78 6.26 14.67 -1.20
N LYS A 79 5.67 15.69 -1.83
CA LYS A 79 4.73 15.49 -2.94
C LYS A 79 5.32 14.73 -4.14
N ASP A 80 6.63 14.79 -4.33
CA ASP A 80 7.36 14.18 -5.45
C ASP A 80 8.02 12.85 -5.06
N LEU A 81 7.69 12.30 -3.88
CA LEU A 81 8.20 11.05 -3.32
C LEU A 81 9.68 11.10 -2.90
N ASN A 82 10.21 12.28 -2.63
CA ASN A 82 11.53 12.43 -2.03
C ASN A 82 11.45 12.44 -0.50
N MET A 83 12.52 12.01 0.17
CA MET A 83 12.63 12.14 1.62
C MET A 83 12.72 13.61 2.02
N ALA A 84 11.87 14.03 2.92
CA ALA A 84 11.78 15.36 3.48
C ALA A 84 11.87 15.33 5.02
N PRO A 85 12.33 16.41 5.67
CA PRO A 85 12.28 16.56 7.12
C PRO A 85 10.87 16.39 7.68
N ALA A 86 10.78 15.80 8.89
CA ALA A 86 9.58 15.75 9.71
C ALA A 86 9.99 16.03 11.18
N MET A 87 9.97 15.04 12.08
CA MET A 87 10.48 15.29 13.45
C MET A 87 12.01 15.45 13.52
N ALA A 88 12.76 15.05 12.48
CA ALA A 88 14.13 15.49 12.28
C ALA A 88 14.16 16.75 11.40
N GLU A 89 14.94 17.77 11.80
CA GLU A 89 15.17 18.97 10.99
C GLU A 89 16.06 18.69 9.79
N SER A 90 17.01 17.76 9.96
CA SER A 90 18.01 17.39 8.95
C SER A 90 18.68 16.06 9.27
N TRP A 91 19.38 15.52 8.29
CA TRP A 91 20.26 14.36 8.46
C TRP A 91 21.48 14.48 7.57
N THR A 92 22.53 13.76 7.95
CA THR A 92 23.79 13.69 7.21
C THR A 92 24.28 12.25 7.14
N TYR A 93 24.86 11.89 5.99
CA TYR A 93 25.57 10.62 5.79
C TYR A 93 27.07 10.82 5.86
N SER A 94 27.79 9.81 6.35
CA SER A 94 29.21 9.64 6.06
C SER A 94 29.43 9.30 4.57
N PRO A 95 30.64 9.62 4.00
CA PRO A 95 30.91 9.36 2.58
C PRO A 95 30.79 7.89 2.16
N ASP A 96 30.97 6.95 3.07
CA ASP A 96 30.83 5.51 2.85
C ASP A 96 29.40 4.98 3.06
N CYS A 97 28.45 5.87 3.36
CA CYS A 97 27.04 5.53 3.66
C CYS A 97 26.86 4.56 4.85
N LEU A 98 27.80 4.53 5.80
CA LEU A 98 27.71 3.65 6.98
C LEU A 98 27.22 4.36 8.23
N ASP A 99 27.44 5.68 8.35
CA ASP A 99 26.98 6.49 9.46
C ASP A 99 25.92 7.49 9.00
N LEU A 100 24.79 7.51 9.72
CA LEU A 100 23.67 8.40 9.48
C LEU A 100 23.37 9.16 10.77
N THR A 101 23.39 10.49 10.73
CA THR A 101 23.12 11.34 11.88
C THR A 101 21.91 12.20 11.64
N PHE A 102 20.91 12.12 12.52
CA PHE A 102 19.73 12.97 12.53
C PHE A 102 19.85 14.08 13.57
N LYS A 103 19.42 15.29 13.21
CA LYS A 103 19.18 16.40 14.13
C LYS A 103 17.68 16.54 14.32
N LEU A 104 17.23 16.42 15.58
CA LEU A 104 15.81 16.44 15.91
C LEU A 104 15.31 17.85 16.18
N ARG A 105 14.05 18.10 15.85
CA ARG A 105 13.33 19.32 16.27
C ARG A 105 13.20 19.35 17.79
N LYS A 106 13.20 20.56 18.37
CA LYS A 106 13.08 20.77 19.82
C LYS A 106 11.67 21.12 20.27
N ASP A 107 10.78 21.37 19.33
CA ASP A 107 9.40 21.81 19.55
C ASP A 107 8.37 20.69 19.44
N VAL A 108 8.79 19.45 19.15
CA VAL A 108 7.91 18.29 19.06
C VAL A 108 7.51 17.80 20.44
N LYS A 109 6.20 17.58 20.63
CA LYS A 109 5.62 17.01 21.84
C LYS A 109 4.71 15.85 21.52
N TRP A 110 4.70 14.86 22.40
CA TRP A 110 3.67 13.85 22.42
C TRP A 110 2.31 14.47 22.74
N HIS A 111 1.21 13.85 22.35
CA HIS A 111 -0.15 14.38 22.55
C HIS A 111 -0.52 14.61 24.02
N ASP A 112 0.17 13.97 24.95
CA ASP A 112 0.04 14.17 26.40
C ASP A 112 0.94 15.28 26.96
N GLY A 113 1.67 16.00 26.10
CA GLY A 113 2.53 17.11 26.44
C GLY A 113 3.98 16.74 26.78
N HIS A 114 4.33 15.46 26.81
CA HIS A 114 5.71 15.00 27.01
C HIS A 114 6.61 15.47 25.83
N PRO A 115 7.84 15.94 26.07
CA PRO A 115 8.76 16.28 24.98
C PRO A 115 9.18 15.02 24.23
N PHE A 116 9.24 15.09 22.90
CA PHE A 116 9.87 14.08 22.05
C PHE A 116 11.38 14.27 22.03
N THR A 117 12.13 13.19 22.25
CA THR A 117 13.59 13.24 22.31
C THR A 117 14.24 12.07 21.56
N ALA A 118 15.55 12.12 21.39
CA ALA A 118 16.35 11.05 20.82
C ALA A 118 16.21 9.70 21.58
N ASP A 119 15.86 9.76 22.87
CA ASP A 119 15.57 8.54 23.65
C ASP A 119 14.37 7.76 23.13
N ASP A 120 13.32 8.45 22.63
CA ASP A 120 12.15 7.80 22.02
C ASP A 120 12.54 7.12 20.71
N VAL A 121 13.44 7.71 19.95
CA VAL A 121 13.96 7.16 18.70
C VAL A 121 14.75 5.88 18.96
N VAL A 122 15.70 5.92 19.91
CA VAL A 122 16.49 4.75 20.30
C VAL A 122 15.59 3.67 20.92
N PHE A 123 14.59 4.05 21.69
CA PHE A 123 13.58 3.13 22.22
C PHE A 123 12.78 2.46 21.11
N THR A 124 12.32 3.23 20.11
CA THR A 124 11.62 2.67 18.95
C THR A 124 12.49 1.66 18.22
N TYR A 125 13.74 2.00 17.93
CA TYR A 125 14.70 1.08 17.32
C TYR A 125 14.83 -0.23 18.11
N ARG A 126 15.12 -0.14 19.40
CA ARG A 126 15.28 -1.32 20.28
C ARG A 126 14.02 -2.15 20.36
N THR A 127 12.85 -1.52 20.35
CA THR A 127 11.56 -2.19 20.32
C THR A 127 11.36 -2.95 19.01
N MET A 128 11.68 -2.32 17.87
CA MET A 128 11.53 -2.94 16.55
C MET A 128 12.43 -4.16 16.37
N ILE A 129 13.65 -4.14 16.87
CA ILE A 129 14.59 -5.29 16.75
C ILE A 129 14.37 -6.36 17.83
N ASN A 130 13.55 -6.09 18.83
CA ASN A 130 13.26 -7.08 19.88
C ASN A 130 12.55 -8.30 19.27
N PRO A 131 13.07 -9.54 19.47
CA PRO A 131 12.44 -10.75 18.96
C PRO A 131 10.99 -10.97 19.44
N LYS A 132 10.64 -10.42 20.61
CA LYS A 132 9.28 -10.48 21.17
C LYS A 132 8.30 -9.52 20.50
N THR A 133 8.78 -8.56 19.69
CA THR A 133 7.92 -7.59 19.00
C THR A 133 7.46 -8.17 17.67
N PRO A 134 6.16 -8.42 17.49
CA PRO A 134 5.62 -9.01 16.26
C PRO A 134 5.41 -7.93 15.18
N ALA A 135 6.47 -7.19 14.84
CA ALA A 135 6.45 -6.12 13.85
C ALA A 135 6.65 -6.68 12.43
N PRO A 136 5.70 -6.45 11.50
CA PRO A 136 5.80 -6.97 10.13
C PRO A 136 6.85 -6.25 9.26
N PHE A 137 7.23 -5.01 9.60
CA PHE A 137 8.12 -4.15 8.80
C PHE A 137 9.38 -3.73 9.57
N LYS A 138 10.05 -4.66 10.22
CA LYS A 138 11.23 -4.39 11.04
C LYS A 138 12.58 -4.59 10.34
N GLU A 139 12.58 -5.07 9.11
CA GLU A 139 13.79 -5.55 8.42
C GLU A 139 14.84 -4.45 8.20
N GLY A 140 14.40 -3.22 7.97
CA GLY A 140 15.32 -2.07 7.88
C GLY A 140 16.06 -1.80 9.18
N PHE A 141 15.39 -2.00 10.31
CA PHE A 141 15.99 -1.84 11.64
C PHE A 141 16.96 -2.97 11.99
N LEU A 142 16.72 -4.18 11.51
CA LEU A 142 17.64 -5.32 11.71
C LEU A 142 18.99 -5.14 10.98
N LEU A 143 19.07 -4.22 10.01
CA LEU A 143 20.32 -3.88 9.33
C LEU A 143 21.14 -2.82 10.08
N VAL A 144 20.54 -2.15 11.05
CA VAL A 144 21.22 -1.19 11.92
C VAL A 144 22.13 -1.92 12.88
N LYS A 145 23.41 -1.57 12.87
CA LYS A 145 24.40 -2.12 13.82
C LYS A 145 24.20 -1.53 15.21
N ASP A 146 24.02 -0.22 15.26
CA ASP A 146 23.85 0.51 16.51
C ASP A 146 23.11 1.84 16.28
N ALA A 147 22.33 2.27 17.28
CA ALA A 147 21.70 3.57 17.32
C ALA A 147 21.82 4.16 18.73
N GLU A 148 22.36 5.36 18.81
CA GLU A 148 22.64 6.06 20.06
C GLU A 148 22.10 7.47 20.07
N ALA A 149 21.81 7.98 21.28
CA ALA A 149 21.38 9.33 21.54
C ALA A 149 22.48 10.07 22.34
N PRO A 150 23.47 10.70 21.67
CA PRO A 150 24.56 11.40 22.37
C PRO A 150 24.07 12.65 23.12
N ASP A 151 22.96 13.22 22.71
CA ASP A 151 22.23 14.28 23.40
C ASP A 151 20.73 14.15 23.09
N PRO A 152 19.83 14.90 23.77
CA PRO A 152 18.38 14.75 23.60
C PRO A 152 17.85 15.01 22.19
N TYR A 153 18.63 15.65 21.31
CA TYR A 153 18.19 16.06 19.97
C TYR A 153 19.11 15.59 18.84
N THR A 154 19.97 14.63 19.12
CA THR A 154 20.84 14.01 18.13
C THR A 154 20.72 12.49 18.19
N VAL A 155 20.48 11.87 17.03
CA VAL A 155 20.49 10.41 16.89
C VAL A 155 21.61 10.03 15.92
N ARG A 156 22.49 9.14 16.33
CA ARG A 156 23.50 8.53 15.46
C ARG A 156 23.14 7.09 15.19
N VAL A 157 23.13 6.74 13.91
CA VAL A 157 22.83 5.38 13.42
C VAL A 157 24.04 4.87 12.65
N ARG A 158 24.43 3.64 12.94
CA ARG A 158 25.56 2.99 12.31
C ARG A 158 25.13 1.71 11.62
N TYR A 159 25.66 1.46 10.43
CA TYR A 159 25.44 0.28 9.62
C TYR A 159 26.76 -0.45 9.36
N ASP A 160 26.71 -1.79 9.23
CA ASP A 160 27.89 -2.59 8.82
C ASP A 160 28.09 -2.60 7.31
N LYS A 161 27.03 -2.32 6.55
CA LYS A 161 27.02 -2.25 5.08
C LYS A 161 26.14 -1.09 4.64
N PRO A 162 26.42 -0.46 3.48
CA PRO A 162 25.50 0.53 2.93
C PRO A 162 24.08 -0.04 2.81
N TYR A 163 23.10 0.76 3.16
CA TYR A 163 21.69 0.39 3.05
C TYR A 163 20.93 1.46 2.27
N ALA A 164 20.36 1.08 1.13
CA ALA A 164 19.70 2.00 0.21
C ALA A 164 18.55 2.78 0.85
N ARG A 165 17.79 2.16 1.77
CA ARG A 165 16.64 2.75 2.44
C ARG A 165 16.96 3.19 3.87
N ALA A 166 18.21 3.50 4.16
CA ALA A 166 18.61 3.84 5.53
C ALA A 166 17.80 5.03 6.09
N VAL A 167 17.67 6.14 5.35
CA VAL A 167 16.86 7.29 5.80
C VAL A 167 15.37 6.92 5.87
N GLU A 168 14.83 6.27 4.83
CA GLU A 168 13.42 5.91 4.75
C GLU A 168 12.96 5.05 5.94
N THR A 169 13.83 4.18 6.45
CA THR A 169 13.54 3.34 7.62
C THR A 169 13.10 4.18 8.83
N TRP A 170 13.66 5.36 9.01
CA TRP A 170 13.35 6.27 10.12
C TRP A 170 12.12 7.15 9.87
N GLY A 171 11.45 6.99 8.73
CA GLY A 171 10.09 7.45 8.49
C GLY A 171 9.03 6.58 9.17
N THR A 172 9.43 5.46 9.78
CA THR A 172 8.56 4.65 10.64
C THR A 172 8.07 5.49 11.82
N TYR A 173 6.82 5.28 12.20
CA TYR A 173 6.19 5.99 13.31
C TYR A 173 6.92 5.74 14.64
N MET A 174 7.31 6.81 15.32
CA MET A 174 8.02 6.73 16.60
C MET A 174 7.07 6.34 17.73
N LEU A 175 7.58 5.62 18.72
CA LEU A 175 6.84 5.07 19.84
C LEU A 175 7.14 5.85 21.14
N PRO A 176 6.12 6.17 21.97
CA PRO A 176 6.31 6.89 23.22
C PRO A 176 6.97 6.00 24.30
N LYS A 177 8.28 6.21 24.55
CA LYS A 177 9.05 5.44 25.53
C LYS A 177 8.40 5.46 26.90
N HIS A 178 7.97 6.64 27.36
CA HIS A 178 7.38 6.84 28.70
C HIS A 178 6.08 6.04 28.93
N LEU A 179 5.39 5.59 27.85
CA LEU A 179 4.14 4.83 27.95
C LEU A 179 4.31 3.34 27.57
N LEU A 180 5.33 3.01 26.78
CA LEU A 180 5.46 1.68 26.20
C LEU A 180 6.64 0.87 26.71
N GLN A 181 7.58 1.44 27.47
CA GLN A 181 8.81 0.76 27.84
C GLN A 181 8.54 -0.57 28.57
N SER A 182 7.70 -0.59 29.60
CA SER A 182 7.39 -1.80 30.35
C SER A 182 6.73 -2.89 29.52
N PHE A 183 5.87 -2.50 28.57
CA PHE A 183 5.20 -3.44 27.65
C PHE A 183 6.18 -4.00 26.61
N ALA A 184 7.11 -3.20 26.12
CA ALA A 184 8.15 -3.64 25.19
C ALA A 184 9.10 -4.65 25.85
N GLU A 185 9.54 -4.39 27.08
CA GLU A 185 10.39 -5.27 27.87
C GLU A 185 9.70 -6.61 28.17
N ALA A 186 8.40 -6.56 28.52
CA ALA A 186 7.59 -7.74 28.76
C ALA A 186 7.23 -8.53 27.48
N GLY A 187 7.26 -7.87 26.30
CA GLY A 187 6.80 -8.45 25.05
C GLY A 187 5.28 -8.44 24.88
N THR A 188 4.59 -7.51 25.55
CA THR A 188 3.12 -7.41 25.62
C THR A 188 2.60 -6.10 25.02
N LEU A 189 3.25 -5.58 23.98
CA LEU A 189 2.88 -4.31 23.34
C LEU A 189 1.42 -4.28 22.86
N ARG A 190 0.89 -5.40 22.35
CA ARG A 190 -0.51 -5.50 21.91
C ARG A 190 -1.52 -5.34 23.04
N GLU A 191 -1.12 -5.63 24.27
CA GLU A 191 -1.94 -5.52 25.49
C GLU A 191 -1.87 -4.11 26.10
N SER A 192 -0.97 -3.28 25.59
CA SER A 192 -0.82 -1.89 26.03
C SER A 192 -2.08 -1.08 25.74
N PRO A 193 -2.49 -0.17 26.63
CA PRO A 193 -3.55 0.80 26.37
C PRO A 193 -3.33 1.62 25.10
N GLN A 194 -2.07 1.79 24.65
CA GLN A 194 -1.73 2.50 23.41
C GLN A 194 -2.30 1.81 22.16
N ASN A 195 -2.59 0.52 22.22
CA ASN A 195 -3.21 -0.19 21.09
C ASN A 195 -4.69 0.16 20.87
N SER A 196 -5.34 0.81 21.83
CA SER A 196 -6.73 1.25 21.75
C SER A 196 -6.93 2.75 22.04
N ARG A 197 -5.98 3.38 22.72
CA ARG A 197 -5.99 4.81 23.08
C ARG A 197 -4.59 5.40 22.88
N PRO A 198 -4.17 5.60 21.62
CA PRO A 198 -2.80 5.99 21.29
C PRO A 198 -2.49 7.43 21.69
N VAL A 199 -1.25 7.64 22.09
CA VAL A 199 -0.61 8.94 22.24
C VAL A 199 0.52 9.00 21.20
N GLY A 200 0.38 9.87 20.22
CA GLY A 200 1.32 10.08 19.14
C GLY A 200 1.90 11.50 19.14
N THR A 201 2.55 11.86 18.03
CA THR A 201 3.14 13.19 17.79
C THR A 201 2.49 13.90 16.60
N GLY A 202 1.59 13.21 15.89
CA GLY A 202 1.03 13.61 14.62
C GLY A 202 0.01 14.75 14.69
N PRO A 203 -0.53 15.13 13.51
CA PRO A 203 -1.44 16.27 13.37
C PRO A 203 -2.81 16.07 14.05
N TYR A 204 -3.18 14.84 14.38
CA TYR A 204 -4.45 14.57 15.04
C TYR A 204 -4.26 13.71 16.29
N ARG A 205 -5.08 14.00 17.31
CA ARG A 205 -5.15 13.28 18.59
C ARG A 205 -6.28 12.28 18.56
N PHE A 206 -6.08 11.11 19.15
CA PHE A 206 -7.12 10.11 19.34
C PHE A 206 -8.22 10.63 20.28
N GLN A 207 -9.48 10.44 19.92
CA GLN A 207 -10.64 10.73 20.75
C GLN A 207 -11.43 9.47 21.10
N GLU A 208 -11.80 8.66 20.10
CA GLU A 208 -12.69 7.51 20.29
C GLU A 208 -12.44 6.44 19.23
N TRP A 209 -12.54 5.18 19.62
CA TRP A 209 -12.68 4.06 18.72
C TRP A 209 -13.85 3.18 19.17
N ARG A 210 -14.82 2.98 18.30
CA ARG A 210 -15.88 1.98 18.43
C ARG A 210 -15.68 0.92 17.37
N PRO A 211 -15.19 -0.27 17.75
CA PRO A 211 -14.94 -1.35 16.80
C PRO A 211 -16.16 -1.66 15.94
N GLY A 212 -15.94 -1.79 14.62
CA GLY A 212 -17.00 -2.02 13.64
C GLY A 212 -17.87 -0.80 13.29
N GLU A 213 -17.65 0.37 13.93
CA GLU A 213 -18.43 1.57 13.69
C GLU A 213 -17.57 2.75 13.19
N LYS A 214 -16.63 3.19 14.02
CA LYS A 214 -15.86 4.41 13.71
C LYS A 214 -14.61 4.59 14.57
N VAL A 215 -13.68 5.38 14.03
CA VAL A 215 -12.61 6.04 14.79
C VAL A 215 -12.81 7.56 14.69
N VAL A 216 -12.61 8.27 15.80
CA VAL A 216 -12.73 9.72 15.86
C VAL A 216 -11.41 10.32 16.35
N LEU A 217 -10.93 11.30 15.61
CA LEU A 217 -9.73 12.07 15.91
C LEU A 217 -10.06 13.56 16.00
N THR A 218 -9.28 14.30 16.79
CA THR A 218 -9.36 15.77 16.91
C THR A 218 -8.04 16.40 16.53
N ALA A 219 -8.07 17.61 15.97
CA ALA A 219 -6.86 18.34 15.60
C ALA A 219 -5.93 18.53 16.80
N ASN A 220 -4.63 18.31 16.60
CA ASN A 220 -3.59 18.61 17.56
C ASN A 220 -3.23 20.11 17.48
N PRO A 221 -3.59 20.93 18.46
CA PRO A 221 -3.29 22.37 18.42
C PRO A 221 -1.79 22.67 18.52
N ASP A 222 -1.02 21.72 19.07
CA ASP A 222 0.42 21.87 19.32
C ASP A 222 1.26 21.09 18.27
N PHE A 223 0.68 20.77 17.10
CA PHE A 223 1.42 20.08 16.06
C PHE A 223 2.56 20.96 15.54
N TYR A 224 3.75 20.41 15.45
CA TYR A 224 4.98 21.16 15.16
C TYR A 224 5.04 21.79 13.75
N GLU A 225 4.26 21.30 12.80
CA GLU A 225 4.11 21.93 11.47
C GLU A 225 2.92 22.89 11.39
N GLY A 226 2.23 23.11 12.50
CA GLY A 226 1.05 23.96 12.59
C GLY A 226 -0.24 23.16 12.80
N ARG A 227 -1.18 23.77 13.51
CA ARG A 227 -2.49 23.15 13.77
C ARG A 227 -3.20 22.86 12.46
N PRO A 228 -3.71 21.61 12.22
CA PRO A 228 -4.56 21.31 11.09
C PRO A 228 -5.84 22.16 11.08
N HIS A 229 -6.30 22.54 9.88
CA HIS A 229 -7.51 23.35 9.74
C HIS A 229 -8.78 22.59 10.09
N LEU A 230 -8.89 21.32 9.66
CA LEU A 230 -10.03 20.47 9.99
C LEU A 230 -9.96 20.08 11.48
N SER A 231 -10.98 20.43 12.25
CA SER A 231 -10.95 20.23 13.70
C SER A 231 -11.18 18.79 14.13
N ARG A 232 -11.86 17.99 13.29
CA ARG A 232 -12.24 16.62 13.65
C ARG A 232 -12.26 15.73 12.42
N ILE A 233 -11.83 14.48 12.59
CA ILE A 233 -11.93 13.43 11.59
C ILE A 233 -12.81 12.32 12.15
N VAL A 234 -13.74 11.85 11.33
CA VAL A 234 -14.52 10.64 11.60
C VAL A 234 -14.25 9.63 10.50
N TYR A 235 -13.57 8.55 10.87
CA TYR A 235 -13.36 7.40 10.01
C TYR A 235 -14.49 6.40 10.28
N ARG A 236 -15.44 6.27 9.33
CA ARG A 236 -16.58 5.37 9.44
C ARG A 236 -16.29 4.02 8.84
N VAL A 237 -16.58 2.97 9.59
CA VAL A 237 -16.51 1.59 9.08
C VAL A 237 -17.88 1.24 8.47
N ILE A 238 -17.91 1.06 7.17
CA ILE A 238 -19.10 0.68 6.41
C ILE A 238 -18.74 -0.52 5.55
N PRO A 239 -19.06 -1.75 5.96
CA PRO A 239 -18.50 -2.98 5.39
C PRO A 239 -19.07 -3.37 4.01
N SER A 240 -19.39 -2.37 3.18
CA SER A 240 -19.89 -2.55 1.81
C SER A 240 -19.59 -1.35 0.93
N GLN A 241 -18.89 -1.55 -0.17
CA GLN A 241 -18.62 -0.50 -1.19
C GLN A 241 -19.93 0.09 -1.75
N ALA A 242 -20.96 -0.73 -1.93
CA ALA A 242 -22.26 -0.27 -2.40
C ALA A 242 -22.92 0.66 -1.37
N THR A 243 -22.86 0.33 -0.09
CA THR A 243 -23.41 1.17 0.99
C THR A 243 -22.61 2.47 1.15
N ILE A 244 -21.26 2.41 1.07
CA ILE A 244 -20.41 3.63 1.04
C ILE A 244 -20.84 4.55 -0.10
N PHE A 245 -21.13 3.99 -1.27
CA PHE A 245 -21.55 4.78 -2.43
C PHE A 245 -22.93 5.41 -2.25
N LEU A 246 -23.87 4.75 -1.55
CA LEU A 246 -25.15 5.35 -1.18
C LEU A 246 -24.97 6.51 -0.19
N GLU A 247 -24.14 6.34 0.83
CA GLU A 247 -23.77 7.40 1.78
C GLU A 247 -23.11 8.60 1.07
N LEU A 248 -22.23 8.31 0.09
CA LEU A 248 -21.60 9.35 -0.72
C LEU A 248 -22.66 10.14 -1.52
N LYS A 249 -23.61 9.47 -2.18
CA LYS A 249 -24.70 10.14 -2.90
C LYS A 249 -25.61 10.95 -1.97
N ALA A 250 -25.80 10.51 -0.75
CA ALA A 250 -26.54 11.22 0.29
C ALA A 250 -25.72 12.35 0.95
N GLN A 251 -24.47 12.57 0.54
CA GLN A 251 -23.50 13.50 1.13
C GLN A 251 -23.22 13.24 2.63
N GLY A 252 -23.34 11.99 3.06
CA GLY A 252 -23.04 11.53 4.42
C GLY A 252 -21.55 11.27 4.68
N VAL A 253 -20.72 11.27 3.62
CA VAL A 253 -19.25 11.16 3.70
C VAL A 253 -18.60 12.19 2.78
N ASP A 254 -17.42 12.69 3.17
CA ASP A 254 -16.67 13.71 2.43
C ASP A 254 -15.60 13.10 1.53
N TYR A 255 -15.14 11.90 1.85
CA TYR A 255 -14.03 11.26 1.16
C TYR A 255 -14.21 9.76 1.08
N VAL A 256 -13.93 9.24 -0.11
CA VAL A 256 -13.76 7.82 -0.36
C VAL A 256 -12.45 7.65 -1.14
N SER A 257 -11.56 6.80 -0.64
CA SER A 257 -10.21 6.61 -1.19
C SER A 257 -10.20 6.03 -2.61
N THR A 258 -11.25 5.29 -2.98
CA THR A 258 -11.42 4.79 -4.34
C THR A 258 -12.86 4.39 -4.61
N LEU A 259 -13.39 4.85 -5.74
CA LEU A 259 -14.61 4.33 -6.32
C LEU A 259 -14.33 3.07 -7.14
N THR A 260 -15.35 2.23 -7.35
CA THR A 260 -15.25 1.18 -8.37
C THR A 260 -15.19 1.80 -9.78
N GLY A 261 -14.69 1.07 -10.75
CA GLY A 261 -14.64 1.53 -12.13
C GLY A 261 -16.02 1.94 -12.65
N MET A 262 -17.08 1.18 -12.30
CA MET A 262 -18.47 1.48 -12.67
C MET A 262 -18.99 2.77 -12.01
N GLN A 263 -18.76 2.93 -10.72
CA GLN A 263 -19.14 4.13 -9.97
C GLN A 263 -18.45 5.36 -10.57
N TYR A 264 -17.14 5.30 -10.77
CA TYR A 264 -16.36 6.41 -11.31
C TYR A 264 -16.78 6.80 -12.72
N SER A 265 -16.92 5.83 -13.65
CA SER A 265 -17.10 6.10 -15.07
C SER A 265 -18.56 6.35 -15.47
N ARG A 266 -19.54 5.85 -14.71
CA ARG A 266 -20.95 5.89 -15.14
C ARG A 266 -21.91 6.42 -14.08
N GLN A 267 -21.70 6.08 -12.81
CA GLN A 267 -22.70 6.34 -11.77
C GLN A 267 -22.52 7.70 -11.07
N THR A 268 -21.48 8.45 -11.41
CA THR A 268 -21.15 9.78 -10.86
C THR A 268 -21.13 10.87 -11.92
N GLU A 269 -21.60 10.59 -13.14
CA GLU A 269 -21.51 11.50 -14.28
C GLU A 269 -22.72 12.46 -14.41
N TYR A 270 -23.52 12.64 -13.36
CA TYR A 270 -24.66 13.55 -13.36
C TYR A 270 -24.34 14.89 -12.63
N PRO A 271 -24.99 16.02 -13.03
CA PRO A 271 -24.62 17.36 -12.57
C PRO A 271 -24.63 17.52 -11.04
N ALA A 272 -25.61 16.96 -10.34
CA ALA A 272 -25.69 17.10 -8.88
C ALA A 272 -24.50 16.45 -8.16
N PHE A 273 -24.00 15.30 -8.65
CA PHE A 273 -22.80 14.68 -8.07
C PHE A 273 -21.56 15.52 -8.34
N ARG A 274 -21.35 15.97 -9.56
CA ARG A 274 -20.20 16.81 -9.95
C ARG A 274 -20.15 18.14 -9.21
N LYS A 275 -21.31 18.68 -8.82
CA LYS A 275 -21.39 19.87 -7.97
C LYS A 275 -20.99 19.56 -6.52
N ALA A 276 -21.34 18.37 -6.02
CA ALA A 276 -21.10 17.98 -4.63
C ALA A 276 -19.70 17.43 -4.38
N TYR A 277 -19.04 16.88 -5.41
CA TYR A 277 -17.77 16.18 -5.29
C TYR A 277 -16.83 16.43 -6.45
N HIS A 278 -15.52 16.52 -6.14
CA HIS A 278 -14.42 16.42 -7.08
C HIS A 278 -13.95 14.97 -7.19
N LYS A 279 -13.77 14.49 -8.42
CA LYS A 279 -13.23 13.17 -8.73
C LYS A 279 -11.80 13.30 -9.21
N PHE A 280 -10.93 12.41 -8.74
CA PHE A 280 -9.53 12.37 -9.14
C PHE A 280 -9.19 11.01 -9.72
N ARG A 281 -8.14 10.97 -10.55
CA ARG A 281 -7.61 9.75 -11.13
C ARG A 281 -6.09 9.85 -11.24
N TYR A 282 -5.39 8.90 -10.67
CA TYR A 282 -3.94 8.75 -10.81
C TYR A 282 -3.53 7.29 -10.61
N PRO A 283 -2.34 6.85 -11.10
CA PRO A 283 -1.86 5.49 -10.88
C PRO A 283 -1.68 5.21 -9.39
N ALA A 284 -2.34 4.19 -8.87
CA ALA A 284 -2.16 3.77 -7.48
C ALA A 284 -0.81 3.08 -7.25
N SER A 285 -0.33 3.09 -6.02
CA SER A 285 0.88 2.39 -5.61
C SER A 285 0.56 1.02 -5.02
N ASP A 286 -0.29 0.28 -5.71
CA ASP A 286 -0.64 -1.10 -5.37
C ASP A 286 -0.97 -1.91 -6.61
N TYR A 287 -0.92 -3.24 -6.48
CA TYR A 287 -1.40 -4.17 -7.49
C TYR A 287 -2.39 -5.16 -6.88
N THR A 288 -3.31 -5.65 -7.72
CA THR A 288 -4.22 -6.75 -7.40
C THR A 288 -3.62 -8.05 -7.92
N PHE A 289 -3.75 -9.13 -7.15
CA PHE A 289 -3.17 -10.42 -7.47
C PHE A 289 -4.07 -11.59 -7.09
N PHE A 290 -3.83 -12.72 -7.75
CA PHE A 290 -4.32 -14.04 -7.37
C PHE A 290 -3.15 -14.81 -6.77
N GLY A 291 -3.16 -15.00 -5.45
CA GLY A 291 -2.04 -15.54 -4.69
C GLY A 291 -2.22 -17.01 -4.34
N PHE A 292 -1.16 -17.80 -4.50
CA PHE A 292 -1.11 -19.20 -4.11
C PHE A 292 -0.56 -19.37 -2.70
N ASN A 293 -1.04 -20.39 -1.99
CA ASN A 293 -0.31 -20.94 -0.86
C ASN A 293 0.68 -21.98 -1.40
N LEU A 294 1.94 -21.63 -1.53
CA LEU A 294 2.99 -22.53 -2.06
C LEU A 294 3.37 -23.69 -1.13
N LYS A 295 2.81 -23.72 0.08
CA LYS A 295 2.91 -24.88 0.99
C LYS A 295 1.85 -25.95 0.69
N ASP A 296 0.85 -25.62 -0.10
CA ASP A 296 -0.10 -26.60 -0.64
C ASP A 296 0.58 -27.40 -1.77
N PRO A 297 0.68 -28.75 -1.65
CA PRO A 297 1.40 -29.57 -2.61
C PRO A 297 0.88 -29.48 -4.05
N ARG A 298 -0.39 -29.12 -4.25
CA ARG A 298 -0.97 -28.92 -5.60
C ARG A 298 -0.29 -27.79 -6.37
N PHE A 299 0.22 -26.77 -5.67
CA PHE A 299 0.91 -25.62 -6.24
C PHE A 299 2.43 -25.74 -6.21
N ALA A 300 3.01 -26.85 -5.76
CA ALA A 300 4.44 -27.09 -5.81
C ALA A 300 4.96 -27.20 -7.25
N ASP A 301 4.20 -27.84 -8.13
CA ASP A 301 4.51 -27.94 -9.55
C ASP A 301 4.22 -26.60 -10.27
N ARG A 302 5.27 -25.99 -10.84
CA ARG A 302 5.15 -24.73 -11.59
C ARG A 302 4.16 -24.84 -12.74
N ARG A 303 4.07 -25.98 -13.43
CA ARG A 303 3.13 -26.20 -14.55
C ARG A 303 1.66 -25.99 -14.14
N VAL A 304 1.32 -26.33 -12.91
CA VAL A 304 -0.02 -26.04 -12.36
C VAL A 304 -0.23 -24.53 -12.24
N ARG A 305 0.73 -23.79 -11.70
CA ARG A 305 0.62 -22.33 -11.60
C ARG A 305 0.61 -21.64 -12.96
N GLU A 306 1.40 -22.15 -13.93
CA GLU A 306 1.37 -21.69 -15.33
C GLU A 306 0.01 -21.95 -15.97
N ALA A 307 -0.63 -23.11 -15.69
CA ALA A 307 -1.97 -23.39 -16.17
C ALA A 307 -2.98 -22.36 -15.65
N PHE A 308 -2.93 -22.00 -14.38
CA PHE A 308 -3.76 -20.92 -13.83
C PHE A 308 -3.48 -19.58 -14.52
N ALA A 309 -2.21 -19.25 -14.77
CA ALA A 309 -1.84 -18.00 -15.44
C ALA A 309 -2.38 -17.92 -16.88
N HIS A 310 -2.39 -19.04 -17.63
CA HIS A 310 -2.99 -19.11 -18.97
C HIS A 310 -4.53 -19.19 -18.94
N ALA A 311 -5.13 -19.65 -17.84
CA ALA A 311 -6.58 -19.69 -17.70
C ALA A 311 -7.19 -18.33 -17.31
N ILE A 312 -6.43 -17.44 -16.68
CA ILE A 312 -6.91 -16.14 -16.22
C ILE A 312 -6.69 -15.08 -17.31
N ASN A 313 -7.79 -14.56 -17.87
CA ASN A 313 -7.74 -13.45 -18.81
C ASN A 313 -7.66 -12.10 -18.08
N LYS A 314 -6.45 -11.55 -17.94
CA LYS A 314 -6.22 -10.28 -17.24
C LYS A 314 -6.92 -9.10 -17.92
N GLN A 315 -6.98 -9.08 -19.26
CA GLN A 315 -7.66 -8.02 -19.99
C GLN A 315 -9.16 -8.02 -19.72
N GLU A 316 -9.78 -9.20 -19.63
CA GLU A 316 -11.18 -9.35 -19.23
C GLU A 316 -11.45 -8.75 -17.84
N LEU A 317 -10.53 -8.95 -16.89
CA LEU A 317 -10.64 -8.36 -15.55
C LEU A 317 -10.51 -6.83 -15.60
N ILE A 318 -9.57 -6.32 -16.38
CA ILE A 318 -9.37 -4.87 -16.56
C ILE A 318 -10.62 -4.24 -17.18
N ASP A 319 -11.13 -4.82 -18.25
CA ASP A 319 -12.28 -4.27 -18.99
C ASP A 319 -13.60 -4.48 -18.24
N GLY A 320 -13.82 -5.67 -17.71
CA GLY A 320 -15.09 -6.05 -17.07
C GLY A 320 -15.26 -5.55 -15.63
N VAL A 321 -14.18 -5.43 -14.88
CA VAL A 321 -14.22 -5.00 -13.47
C VAL A 321 -13.82 -3.53 -13.33
N ARG A 322 -12.72 -3.13 -13.99
CA ARG A 322 -12.15 -1.79 -13.86
C ARG A 322 -12.56 -0.82 -14.97
N LEU A 323 -13.25 -1.25 -16.01
CA LEU A 323 -13.65 -0.46 -17.19
C LEU A 323 -12.45 0.26 -17.84
N GLY A 324 -11.32 -0.42 -17.96
CA GLY A 324 -10.08 0.14 -18.51
C GLY A 324 -9.30 1.06 -17.55
N LEU A 325 -9.71 1.17 -16.28
CA LEU A 325 -9.06 2.01 -15.26
C LEU A 325 -8.02 1.21 -14.46
N ALA A 326 -7.20 0.47 -15.18
CA ALA A 326 -6.08 -0.31 -14.67
C ALA A 326 -5.11 -0.63 -15.80
N ARG A 327 -3.92 -1.09 -15.44
CA ARG A 327 -2.89 -1.58 -16.38
C ARG A 327 -2.49 -2.99 -15.99
N GLU A 328 -2.27 -3.85 -16.97
CA GLU A 328 -1.83 -5.23 -16.73
C GLU A 328 -0.54 -5.25 -15.91
N ALA A 329 -0.48 -6.18 -14.95
CA ALA A 329 0.70 -6.43 -14.14
C ALA A 329 1.32 -7.78 -14.49
N ASN A 330 2.64 -7.80 -14.72
CA ASN A 330 3.44 -9.01 -14.95
C ASN A 330 4.56 -9.18 -13.91
N GLY A 331 4.55 -8.34 -12.90
CA GLY A 331 5.48 -8.33 -11.78
C GLY A 331 5.05 -7.33 -10.72
N PRO A 332 5.81 -7.22 -9.63
CA PRO A 332 5.46 -6.41 -8.47
C PRO A 332 5.85 -4.92 -8.61
N ILE A 333 6.55 -4.54 -9.66
CA ILE A 333 7.06 -3.17 -9.86
C ILE A 333 6.24 -2.48 -10.94
N ARG A 334 5.72 -1.30 -10.60
CA ARG A 334 4.82 -0.53 -11.46
C ARG A 334 5.55 0.04 -12.69
N PRO A 335 4.94 -0.03 -13.88
CA PRO A 335 5.44 0.65 -15.07
C PRO A 335 5.66 2.15 -14.84
N GLY A 336 6.74 2.68 -15.41
CA GLY A 336 7.14 4.08 -15.28
C GLY A 336 7.99 4.40 -14.05
N THR A 337 8.31 3.41 -13.20
CA THR A 337 9.29 3.57 -12.12
C THR A 337 10.69 3.15 -12.60
N TRP A 338 11.73 3.65 -11.94
CA TRP A 338 13.12 3.46 -12.36
C TRP A 338 13.59 1.98 -12.38
N ALA A 339 12.97 1.13 -11.59
CA ALA A 339 13.32 -0.29 -11.48
C ALA A 339 12.43 -1.22 -12.31
N TYR A 340 11.46 -0.67 -13.06
CA TYR A 340 10.57 -1.47 -13.88
C TYR A 340 11.28 -2.09 -15.07
N THR A 341 10.89 -3.31 -15.44
CA THR A 341 11.23 -3.94 -16.71
C THR A 341 10.01 -4.64 -17.30
N ASP A 342 9.88 -4.57 -18.62
CA ASP A 342 8.91 -5.33 -19.41
C ASP A 342 9.49 -6.66 -19.96
N LYS A 343 10.79 -6.89 -19.73
CA LYS A 343 11.51 -8.09 -20.18
C LYS A 343 11.27 -9.28 -19.27
N VAL A 344 10.02 -9.61 -19.07
CA VAL A 344 9.58 -10.75 -18.25
C VAL A 344 8.73 -11.69 -19.11
N VAL A 345 8.57 -12.94 -18.66
CA VAL A 345 7.66 -13.86 -19.32
C VAL A 345 6.21 -13.39 -19.17
N HIS A 346 5.46 -13.44 -20.28
CA HIS A 346 4.03 -13.13 -20.32
C HIS A 346 3.22 -14.42 -20.49
N TYR A 347 2.05 -14.44 -19.88
CA TYR A 347 1.12 -15.58 -19.95
C TYR A 347 -0.17 -15.09 -20.61
N ASP A 348 -0.25 -15.30 -21.92
CA ASP A 348 -1.47 -15.01 -22.67
C ASP A 348 -2.60 -15.93 -22.26
N TYR A 349 -3.83 -15.45 -22.33
CA TYR A 349 -5.01 -16.25 -22.10
C TYR A 349 -5.10 -17.35 -23.15
N ASP A 350 -4.92 -18.60 -22.72
CA ASP A 350 -4.93 -19.80 -23.54
C ASP A 350 -5.43 -21.01 -22.73
N PRO A 351 -6.75 -21.23 -22.64
CA PRO A 351 -7.31 -22.31 -21.85
C PRO A 351 -6.90 -23.69 -22.34
N GLU A 352 -6.61 -23.89 -23.64
CA GLU A 352 -6.15 -25.18 -24.17
C GLU A 352 -4.73 -25.49 -23.72
N LYS A 353 -3.85 -24.48 -23.70
CA LYS A 353 -2.52 -24.62 -23.13
C LYS A 353 -2.58 -24.87 -21.60
N ALA A 354 -3.51 -24.23 -20.91
CA ALA A 354 -3.75 -24.49 -19.50
C ALA A 354 -4.11 -25.94 -19.21
N LYS A 355 -5.05 -26.52 -19.99
CA LYS A 355 -5.42 -27.95 -19.90
C LYS A 355 -4.24 -28.86 -20.18
N ALA A 356 -3.45 -28.55 -21.21
CA ALA A 356 -2.27 -29.34 -21.57
C ALA A 356 -1.22 -29.34 -20.44
N LEU A 357 -1.00 -28.21 -19.78
CA LEU A 357 -0.09 -28.08 -18.64
C LEU A 357 -0.59 -28.87 -17.43
N LEU A 358 -1.90 -28.82 -17.11
CA LEU A 358 -2.51 -29.64 -16.06
C LEU A 358 -2.31 -31.12 -16.33
N ALA A 359 -2.57 -31.56 -17.57
CA ALA A 359 -2.39 -32.96 -17.98
C ALA A 359 -0.92 -33.42 -17.85
N GLN A 360 0.06 -32.57 -18.21
CA GLN A 360 1.49 -32.81 -18.02
C GLN A 360 1.89 -32.89 -16.55
N ALA A 361 1.19 -32.13 -15.70
CA ALA A 361 1.38 -32.16 -14.25
C ALA A 361 0.66 -33.32 -13.55
N GLY A 362 -0.05 -34.16 -14.32
CA GLY A 362 -0.72 -35.36 -13.81
C GLY A 362 -2.22 -35.19 -13.51
N TRP A 363 -2.75 -33.99 -13.73
CA TRP A 363 -4.17 -33.68 -13.54
C TRP A 363 -4.96 -33.93 -14.83
N LYS A 364 -5.89 -34.89 -14.84
CA LYS A 364 -6.69 -35.28 -16.02
C LYS A 364 -8.10 -35.63 -15.59
N ASP A 365 -9.08 -35.26 -16.38
CA ASP A 365 -10.44 -35.78 -16.27
C ASP A 365 -10.43 -37.29 -16.64
N ARG A 366 -10.64 -38.14 -15.63
CA ARG A 366 -10.52 -39.61 -15.78
C ARG A 366 -11.86 -40.29 -15.82
N ASP A 367 -12.90 -39.71 -15.26
CA ASP A 367 -14.24 -40.29 -15.22
C ASP A 367 -15.23 -39.58 -16.15
N GLY A 368 -14.82 -38.45 -16.76
CA GLY A 368 -15.60 -37.74 -17.78
C GLY A 368 -16.62 -36.78 -17.20
N ASP A 369 -16.47 -36.39 -15.92
CA ASP A 369 -17.39 -35.47 -15.25
C ASP A 369 -17.04 -33.98 -15.51
N GLY A 370 -15.92 -33.72 -16.20
CA GLY A 370 -15.42 -32.39 -16.55
C GLY A 370 -14.49 -31.76 -15.50
N VAL A 371 -14.18 -32.48 -14.42
CA VAL A 371 -13.22 -32.09 -13.41
C VAL A 371 -11.93 -32.88 -13.58
N VAL A 372 -10.78 -32.28 -13.39
CA VAL A 372 -9.51 -32.99 -13.45
C VAL A 372 -9.16 -33.58 -12.10
N GLU A 373 -8.68 -34.85 -12.10
CA GLU A 373 -8.21 -35.55 -10.90
C GLU A 373 -6.71 -35.83 -10.98
N ASP A 374 -6.13 -36.00 -9.79
CA ASP A 374 -4.78 -36.56 -9.66
C ASP A 374 -4.74 -38.07 -10.00
N LYS A 375 -3.57 -38.68 -9.85
CA LYS A 375 -3.39 -40.12 -10.17
C LYS A 375 -4.12 -41.04 -9.19
N GLU A 376 -4.51 -40.56 -8.04
CA GLU A 376 -5.31 -41.27 -7.03
C GLU A 376 -6.83 -41.09 -7.23
N GLY A 377 -7.26 -40.31 -8.25
CA GLY A 377 -8.66 -40.00 -8.51
C GLY A 377 -9.25 -38.89 -7.63
N LYS A 378 -8.40 -38.07 -6.97
CA LYS A 378 -8.88 -36.97 -6.17
C LYS A 378 -9.11 -35.75 -7.06
N PRO A 379 -10.35 -35.17 -7.07
CA PRO A 379 -10.68 -34.04 -7.93
C PRO A 379 -9.92 -32.76 -7.51
N PHE A 380 -9.60 -31.90 -8.47
CA PHE A 380 -9.01 -30.60 -8.22
C PHE A 380 -10.10 -29.62 -7.79
N THR A 381 -10.26 -29.49 -6.51
CA THR A 381 -11.17 -28.54 -5.88
C THR A 381 -10.40 -27.56 -5.02
N LEU A 382 -10.82 -26.30 -4.96
CA LEU A 382 -10.19 -25.27 -4.11
C LEU A 382 -11.19 -24.20 -3.68
N THR A 383 -10.79 -23.39 -2.70
CA THR A 383 -11.56 -22.23 -2.24
C THR A 383 -10.80 -20.95 -2.55
N ILE A 384 -11.41 -20.05 -3.32
CA ILE A 384 -10.92 -18.68 -3.55
C ILE A 384 -11.41 -17.82 -2.38
N ARG A 385 -10.49 -17.32 -1.57
CA ARG A 385 -10.81 -16.45 -0.42
C ARG A 385 -10.54 -14.99 -0.76
N THR A 386 -11.45 -14.12 -0.36
CA THR A 386 -11.27 -12.68 -0.44
C THR A 386 -12.13 -11.98 0.62
N ASN A 387 -11.96 -10.67 0.78
CA ASN A 387 -12.71 -9.92 1.77
C ASN A 387 -14.14 -9.62 1.33
N GLN A 388 -15.05 -9.74 2.27
CA GLN A 388 -16.44 -9.32 2.13
C GLN A 388 -16.53 -7.81 1.90
N GLY A 389 -17.55 -7.36 1.17
CA GLY A 389 -17.86 -5.95 0.97
C GLY A 389 -17.03 -5.25 -0.12
N ASN A 390 -16.04 -5.92 -0.69
CA ASN A 390 -15.30 -5.45 -1.86
C ASN A 390 -15.88 -6.07 -3.14
N ASP A 391 -16.77 -5.34 -3.79
CA ASP A 391 -17.51 -5.83 -4.96
C ASP A 391 -16.59 -6.13 -6.16
N GLU A 392 -15.49 -5.39 -6.32
CA GLU A 392 -14.51 -5.64 -7.38
C GLU A 392 -13.77 -6.96 -7.17
N ARG A 393 -13.26 -7.21 -5.96
CA ARG A 393 -12.57 -8.49 -5.65
C ARG A 393 -13.51 -9.68 -5.72
N LYS A 394 -14.77 -9.50 -5.28
CA LYS A 394 -15.79 -10.53 -5.46
C LYS A 394 -15.98 -10.86 -6.93
N LYS A 395 -16.14 -9.85 -7.78
CA LYS A 395 -16.32 -10.03 -9.23
C LYS A 395 -15.10 -10.67 -9.90
N ILE A 396 -13.89 -10.30 -9.48
CA ILE A 396 -12.64 -10.96 -9.91
C ILE A 396 -12.68 -12.44 -9.57
N ALA A 397 -13.05 -12.79 -8.32
CA ALA A 397 -13.14 -14.19 -7.89
C ALA A 397 -14.17 -14.97 -8.69
N GLU A 398 -15.34 -14.38 -8.99
CA GLU A 398 -16.39 -14.98 -9.80
C GLU A 398 -15.93 -15.25 -11.26
N ILE A 399 -15.25 -14.29 -11.88
CA ILE A 399 -14.70 -14.45 -13.23
C ILE A 399 -13.63 -15.55 -13.24
N ILE A 400 -12.70 -15.51 -12.28
CA ILE A 400 -11.65 -16.53 -12.17
C ILE A 400 -12.26 -17.92 -11.90
N GLN A 401 -13.26 -18.03 -11.04
CA GLN A 401 -13.99 -19.29 -10.80
C GLN A 401 -14.52 -19.87 -12.11
N GLN A 402 -15.15 -19.04 -12.93
CA GLN A 402 -15.68 -19.49 -14.23
C GLN A 402 -14.55 -19.95 -15.17
N ARG A 403 -13.43 -19.22 -15.24
CA ARG A 403 -12.29 -19.58 -16.08
C ARG A 403 -11.59 -20.86 -15.60
N LEU A 404 -11.51 -21.07 -14.30
CA LEU A 404 -10.98 -22.32 -13.73
C LEU A 404 -11.87 -23.52 -14.05
N LYS A 405 -13.19 -23.35 -14.03
CA LYS A 405 -14.14 -24.40 -14.41
C LYS A 405 -13.95 -24.85 -15.88
N GLU A 406 -13.63 -23.92 -16.78
CA GLU A 406 -13.37 -24.22 -18.19
C GLU A 406 -12.15 -25.12 -18.40
N ILE A 407 -11.21 -25.16 -17.48
CA ILE A 407 -10.02 -26.02 -17.49
C ILE A 407 -10.13 -27.22 -16.55
N GLY A 408 -11.33 -27.48 -16.01
CA GLY A 408 -11.61 -28.65 -15.17
C GLY A 408 -11.27 -28.50 -13.69
N ILE A 409 -11.20 -27.27 -13.18
CA ILE A 409 -10.95 -27.01 -11.76
C ILE A 409 -12.22 -26.44 -11.12
N ASN A 410 -12.72 -27.10 -10.07
CA ASN A 410 -13.85 -26.61 -9.29
C ASN A 410 -13.35 -25.68 -8.18
N ALA A 411 -13.85 -24.45 -8.17
CA ALA A 411 -13.52 -23.46 -7.17
C ALA A 411 -14.79 -22.97 -6.46
N ASP A 412 -14.74 -22.92 -5.12
CA ASP A 412 -15.72 -22.23 -4.30
C ASP A 412 -15.21 -20.84 -3.95
N ILE A 413 -16.11 -19.91 -3.64
CA ILE A 413 -15.75 -18.55 -3.20
C ILE A 413 -16.17 -18.36 -1.76
N GLN A 414 -15.23 -17.91 -0.93
CA GLN A 414 -15.48 -17.56 0.46
C GLN A 414 -15.18 -16.08 0.68
N LEU A 415 -16.23 -15.32 1.05
CA LEU A 415 -16.12 -13.91 1.42
C LEU A 415 -16.05 -13.80 2.96
N ILE A 416 -15.03 -13.12 3.45
CA ILE A 416 -14.72 -13.04 4.88
C ILE A 416 -14.60 -11.56 5.27
N GLU A 417 -15.10 -11.20 6.44
CA GLU A 417 -14.92 -9.85 6.98
C GLU A 417 -13.43 -9.48 7.03
N TRP A 418 -13.08 -8.21 6.77
CA TRP A 418 -11.71 -7.78 6.52
C TRP A 418 -10.73 -8.13 7.65
N ALA A 419 -11.06 -7.75 8.89
CA ALA A 419 -10.15 -7.99 10.02
C ALA A 419 -9.96 -9.48 10.30
N ALA A 420 -11.04 -10.26 10.21
CA ALA A 420 -11.00 -11.71 10.32
C ALA A 420 -10.24 -12.35 9.15
N PHE A 421 -10.42 -11.85 7.93
CA PHE A 421 -9.69 -12.34 6.75
C PHE A 421 -8.17 -12.20 6.93
N ILE A 422 -7.72 -11.03 7.34
CA ILE A 422 -6.29 -10.79 7.58
C ILE A 422 -5.77 -11.63 8.74
N LYS A 423 -6.46 -11.62 9.88
CA LYS A 423 -5.99 -12.25 11.12
C LYS A 423 -6.03 -13.77 11.06
N GLU A 424 -7.14 -14.34 10.59
CA GLU A 424 -7.40 -15.78 10.71
C GLU A 424 -6.97 -16.57 9.46
N PHE A 425 -6.85 -15.93 8.31
CA PHE A 425 -6.55 -16.60 7.04
C PHE A 425 -5.25 -16.13 6.40
N VAL A 426 -5.06 -14.84 6.19
CA VAL A 426 -3.89 -14.32 5.45
C VAL A 426 -2.62 -14.44 6.27
N LYS A 427 -2.60 -13.93 7.51
CA LYS A 427 -1.42 -13.98 8.37
C LYS A 427 -0.95 -15.42 8.66
N PRO A 428 -1.80 -16.34 9.10
CA PRO A 428 -1.39 -17.73 9.35
C PRO A 428 -1.32 -18.59 8.09
N ARG A 429 -1.55 -18.03 6.91
CA ARG A 429 -1.56 -18.71 5.60
C ARG A 429 -2.57 -19.89 5.56
N ARG A 430 -3.75 -19.69 6.15
CA ARG A 430 -4.86 -20.67 6.14
C ARG A 430 -5.76 -20.47 4.91
N PHE A 431 -5.17 -20.50 3.74
CA PHE A 431 -5.88 -20.40 2.46
C PHE A 431 -5.21 -21.32 1.43
N GLU A 432 -5.95 -21.67 0.40
CA GLU A 432 -5.43 -22.34 -0.78
C GLU A 432 -5.00 -21.30 -1.82
N VAL A 433 -5.94 -20.41 -2.16
CA VAL A 433 -5.70 -19.24 -3.01
C VAL A 433 -6.47 -18.03 -2.47
N VAL A 434 -5.97 -16.84 -2.78
CA VAL A 434 -6.59 -15.57 -2.39
C VAL A 434 -6.64 -14.58 -3.54
N VAL A 435 -7.67 -13.75 -3.58
CA VAL A 435 -7.69 -12.49 -4.35
C VAL A 435 -7.48 -11.34 -3.38
N LEU A 436 -6.38 -10.62 -3.55
CA LEU A 436 -5.99 -9.55 -2.62
C LEU A 436 -5.23 -8.46 -3.38
N GLY A 437 -4.99 -7.34 -2.73
CA GLY A 437 -4.10 -6.28 -3.19
C GLY A 437 -2.89 -6.14 -2.27
N LEU A 438 -1.79 -5.67 -2.84
CA LEU A 438 -0.57 -5.37 -2.09
C LEU A 438 -0.04 -4.00 -2.49
N GLY A 439 0.17 -3.14 -1.49
CA GLY A 439 0.82 -1.85 -1.67
C GLY A 439 2.29 -2.02 -2.03
N THR A 440 2.76 -1.19 -2.94
CA THR A 440 4.18 -1.07 -3.30
C THR A 440 4.73 0.20 -2.67
N GLY A 441 5.92 0.13 -2.09
CA GLY A 441 6.65 1.31 -1.65
C GLY A 441 7.14 2.16 -2.83
N THR A 442 7.77 3.28 -2.52
CA THR A 442 8.46 4.13 -3.51
C THR A 442 9.77 3.50 -3.96
N ASP A 443 10.41 2.75 -3.09
CA ASP A 443 11.60 1.96 -3.38
C ASP A 443 11.20 0.54 -3.79
N PRO A 444 11.87 -0.07 -4.80
CA PRO A 444 11.56 -1.42 -5.29
C PRO A 444 11.99 -2.54 -4.34
N ASP A 445 12.62 -2.24 -3.21
CA ASP A 445 13.02 -3.23 -2.20
C ASP A 445 11.78 -3.86 -1.56
N GLN A 446 11.45 -5.07 -2.00
CA GLN A 446 10.36 -5.89 -1.48
C GLN A 446 10.89 -7.12 -0.71
N TYR A 447 11.99 -6.95 0.02
CA TYR A 447 12.58 -8.00 0.85
C TYR A 447 11.54 -8.66 1.76
N VAL A 448 10.73 -7.86 2.43
CA VAL A 448 9.68 -8.34 3.35
C VAL A 448 8.63 -9.23 2.67
N VAL A 449 8.42 -9.08 1.37
CA VAL A 449 7.41 -9.82 0.60
C VAL A 449 7.96 -11.11 -0.01
N TRP A 450 9.22 -11.09 -0.47
CA TRP A 450 9.75 -12.17 -1.32
C TRP A 450 10.87 -12.97 -0.69
N HIS A 451 11.61 -12.42 0.29
CA HIS A 451 12.70 -13.15 0.92
C HIS A 451 12.18 -14.35 1.72
N SER A 452 12.87 -15.49 1.62
CA SER A 452 12.45 -16.75 2.25
C SER A 452 12.42 -16.70 3.78
N SER A 453 13.19 -15.80 4.41
CA SER A 453 13.18 -15.58 5.86
C SER A 453 11.91 -14.90 6.38
N GLN A 454 11.06 -14.36 5.48
CA GLN A 454 9.90 -13.54 5.81
C GLN A 454 8.57 -14.32 5.83
N GLN A 455 8.61 -15.60 6.21
CA GLN A 455 7.46 -16.52 6.18
C GLN A 455 6.76 -16.70 7.53
N GLY A 456 7.18 -16.04 8.59
CA GLY A 456 6.54 -16.11 9.91
C GLY A 456 5.12 -15.51 9.92
N PRO A 457 4.32 -15.77 10.97
CA PRO A 457 2.91 -15.38 11.02
C PRO A 457 2.69 -13.86 10.98
N ASP A 458 3.64 -13.07 11.47
CA ASP A 458 3.57 -11.61 11.44
C ASP A 458 4.38 -10.97 10.29
N GLN A 459 4.96 -11.81 9.40
CA GLN A 459 5.77 -11.37 8.26
C GLN A 459 4.96 -11.37 6.96
N MET A 460 5.50 -10.76 5.90
CA MET A 460 4.75 -10.41 4.69
C MET A 460 4.87 -11.41 3.53
N ASN A 461 5.76 -12.39 3.59
CA ASN A 461 5.83 -13.44 2.58
C ASN A 461 4.66 -14.42 2.77
N ARG A 462 3.46 -13.99 2.34
CA ARG A 462 2.20 -14.69 2.57
C ARG A 462 2.01 -15.92 1.69
N THR A 463 2.69 -15.99 0.54
CA THR A 463 2.62 -17.15 -0.36
C THR A 463 3.50 -18.30 0.09
N GLY A 464 4.46 -18.06 0.97
CA GLY A 464 5.47 -19.05 1.37
C GLY A 464 6.54 -19.29 0.30
N TYR A 465 6.77 -18.30 -0.57
CA TYR A 465 7.77 -18.32 -1.63
C TYR A 465 9.18 -18.43 -1.06
N ALA A 466 10.03 -19.21 -1.73
CA ALA A 466 11.44 -19.33 -1.39
C ALA A 466 12.24 -19.60 -2.68
N ASN A 467 13.21 -18.76 -2.97
CA ASN A 467 14.16 -18.92 -4.06
C ASN A 467 15.51 -18.32 -3.64
N PRO A 468 16.57 -19.12 -3.52
CA PRO A 468 17.89 -18.64 -3.06
C PRO A 468 18.52 -17.59 -3.97
N GLU A 469 18.21 -17.58 -5.28
CA GLU A 469 18.68 -16.53 -6.19
C GLU A 469 17.98 -15.21 -5.89
N VAL A 470 16.65 -15.23 -5.70
CA VAL A 470 15.89 -14.03 -5.33
C VAL A 470 16.33 -13.49 -3.98
N ASP A 471 16.56 -14.34 -2.98
CA ASP A 471 17.07 -13.93 -1.67
C ASP A 471 18.38 -13.14 -1.81
N ARG A 472 19.35 -13.68 -2.53
CA ARG A 472 20.64 -13.00 -2.77
C ARG A 472 20.49 -11.68 -3.55
N LEU A 473 19.58 -11.64 -4.54
CA LEU A 473 19.34 -10.43 -5.33
C LEU A 473 18.67 -9.34 -4.49
N LEU A 474 17.75 -9.70 -3.61
CA LEU A 474 17.11 -8.77 -2.67
C LEU A 474 18.16 -8.19 -1.69
N GLU A 475 19.04 -9.04 -1.13
CA GLU A 475 20.11 -8.60 -0.26
C GLU A 475 21.11 -7.67 -1.00
N ALA A 476 21.49 -8.01 -2.23
CA ALA A 476 22.37 -7.19 -3.03
C ALA A 476 21.73 -5.86 -3.44
N GLY A 477 20.45 -5.87 -3.84
CA GLY A 477 19.73 -4.70 -4.27
C GLY A 477 19.53 -3.65 -3.16
N ARG A 478 19.45 -4.08 -1.91
CA ARG A 478 19.33 -3.18 -0.76
C ARG A 478 20.67 -2.71 -0.18
N SER A 479 21.79 -3.34 -0.57
CA SER A 479 23.12 -3.08 -0.02
C SER A 479 23.94 -2.06 -0.82
N SER A 480 23.32 -1.26 -1.69
CA SER A 480 23.96 -0.16 -2.42
C SER A 480 23.15 1.13 -2.24
N CYS A 481 23.84 2.25 -1.99
CA CYS A 481 23.24 3.58 -2.00
C CYS A 481 23.25 4.23 -3.41
N VAL A 482 23.70 3.52 -4.43
CA VAL A 482 23.74 3.98 -5.82
C VAL A 482 22.60 3.34 -6.61
N GLN A 483 21.60 4.15 -6.97
CA GLN A 483 20.38 3.68 -7.64
C GLN A 483 20.67 2.91 -8.94
N SER A 484 21.61 3.39 -9.77
CA SER A 484 21.95 2.76 -11.05
C SER A 484 22.54 1.35 -10.91
N GLU A 485 23.21 1.05 -9.79
CA GLU A 485 23.72 -0.29 -9.51
C GLU A 485 22.60 -1.26 -9.13
N ARG A 486 21.53 -0.75 -8.54
CA ARG A 486 20.41 -1.53 -8.04
C ARG A 486 19.46 -2.02 -9.15
N VAL A 487 19.36 -1.30 -10.27
CA VAL A 487 18.43 -1.59 -11.38
C VAL A 487 18.52 -3.03 -11.84
N ARG A 488 19.73 -3.55 -12.09
CA ARG A 488 19.98 -4.91 -12.59
C ARG A 488 19.45 -6.00 -11.65
N TYR A 489 19.52 -5.78 -10.33
CA TYR A 489 19.03 -6.75 -9.36
C TYR A 489 17.50 -6.83 -9.39
N TYR A 490 16.83 -5.69 -9.44
CA TYR A 490 15.36 -5.65 -9.47
C TYR A 490 14.79 -6.10 -10.81
N HIS A 491 15.49 -5.87 -11.93
CA HIS A 491 15.10 -6.47 -13.22
C HIS A 491 15.14 -8.00 -13.13
N ARG A 492 16.24 -8.55 -12.62
CA ARG A 492 16.38 -10.01 -12.50
C ARG A 492 15.36 -10.62 -11.52
N ILE A 493 15.05 -9.96 -10.42
CA ILE A 493 14.00 -10.39 -9.49
C ILE A 493 12.64 -10.47 -10.21
N GLN A 494 12.28 -9.47 -11.00
CA GLN A 494 11.02 -9.49 -11.75
C GLN A 494 10.96 -10.63 -12.77
N GLU A 495 12.05 -10.89 -13.49
CA GLU A 495 12.16 -12.02 -14.41
C GLU A 495 11.88 -13.36 -13.71
N ILE A 496 12.54 -13.58 -12.57
CA ILE A 496 12.39 -14.82 -11.79
C ILE A 496 10.97 -14.94 -11.21
N LEU A 497 10.44 -13.87 -10.62
CA LEU A 497 9.09 -13.89 -10.06
C LEU A 497 8.01 -14.16 -11.12
N ALA A 498 8.20 -13.63 -12.33
CA ALA A 498 7.30 -13.90 -13.45
C ALA A 498 7.38 -15.37 -13.89
N GLN A 499 8.58 -16.00 -13.85
CA GLN A 499 8.78 -17.41 -14.19
C GLN A 499 8.27 -18.35 -13.09
N ASP A 500 8.55 -18.02 -11.81
CA ASP A 500 8.20 -18.88 -10.67
C ASP A 500 6.72 -18.82 -10.31
N LEU A 501 6.05 -17.71 -10.64
CA LEU A 501 4.63 -17.49 -10.37
C LEU A 501 4.23 -17.78 -8.91
N PRO A 502 4.84 -17.13 -7.91
CA PRO A 502 4.35 -17.26 -6.53
C PRO A 502 2.94 -16.71 -6.36
N MET A 503 2.55 -15.82 -7.25
CA MET A 503 1.22 -15.29 -7.46
C MET A 503 1.06 -14.90 -8.93
N ILE A 504 -0.17 -14.75 -9.39
CA ILE A 504 -0.48 -14.14 -10.67
C ILE A 504 -0.76 -12.66 -10.42
N PHE A 505 0.13 -11.79 -10.88
CA PHE A 505 -0.08 -10.34 -10.88
C PHE A 505 -1.18 -10.04 -11.90
N LEU A 506 -2.28 -9.46 -11.47
CA LEU A 506 -3.43 -9.21 -12.33
C LEU A 506 -3.31 -7.83 -12.99
N TYR A 507 -3.32 -6.78 -12.19
CA TYR A 507 -3.21 -5.41 -12.70
C TYR A 507 -2.76 -4.42 -11.62
N PHE A 508 -2.15 -3.31 -12.06
CA PHE A 508 -2.01 -2.06 -11.31
C PHE A 508 -3.25 -1.22 -11.57
N ARG A 509 -3.97 -0.85 -10.52
CA ARG A 509 -5.19 -0.05 -10.66
C ARG A 509 -4.89 1.44 -10.72
N ASP A 510 -5.81 2.21 -11.26
CA ASP A 510 -5.87 3.64 -10.98
C ASP A 510 -6.58 3.87 -9.64
N ALA A 511 -6.05 4.78 -8.85
CA ALA A 511 -6.74 5.35 -7.71
C ALA A 511 -7.84 6.26 -8.21
N LEU A 512 -9.03 6.13 -7.67
CA LEU A 512 -10.23 6.86 -8.09
C LEU A 512 -10.88 7.55 -6.88
N PRO A 513 -10.14 8.41 -6.16
CA PRO A 513 -10.69 9.04 -4.97
C PRO A 513 -11.71 10.13 -5.35
N VAL A 514 -12.59 10.37 -4.41
CA VAL A 514 -13.59 11.42 -4.49
C VAL A 514 -13.60 12.22 -3.20
N VAL A 515 -13.64 13.55 -3.32
CA VAL A 515 -13.60 14.48 -2.20
C VAL A 515 -14.76 15.46 -2.33
N ALA A 516 -15.46 15.74 -1.23
CA ALA A 516 -16.54 16.72 -1.21
C ALA A 516 -16.05 18.10 -1.64
N SER A 517 -16.79 18.78 -2.51
CA SER A 517 -16.43 20.08 -3.08
C SER A 517 -16.25 21.19 -2.04
N ARG A 518 -16.81 21.01 -0.84
CA ARG A 518 -16.62 21.93 0.30
C ARG A 518 -15.23 21.86 0.92
N ILE A 519 -14.47 20.79 0.63
CA ILE A 519 -13.09 20.61 1.10
C ILE A 519 -12.14 21.29 0.09
N HIS A 520 -11.36 22.22 0.58
CA HIS A 520 -10.39 22.98 -0.20
C HIS A 520 -8.94 22.60 0.20
N GLY A 521 -7.97 23.03 -0.58
CA GLY A 521 -6.55 22.71 -0.37
C GLY A 521 -6.14 21.34 -0.91
N VAL A 522 -7.04 20.62 -1.57
CA VAL A 522 -6.77 19.32 -2.16
C VAL A 522 -5.91 19.46 -3.41
N SER A 523 -4.72 18.89 -3.42
CA SER A 523 -3.78 18.98 -4.54
C SER A 523 -3.16 17.62 -4.81
N PRO A 524 -3.65 16.87 -5.82
CA PRO A 524 -3.08 15.56 -6.16
C PRO A 524 -1.61 15.66 -6.55
N ALA A 525 -0.81 14.69 -6.12
CA ALA A 525 0.61 14.61 -6.42
C ALA A 525 1.05 13.14 -6.59
N PRO A 526 2.27 12.86 -7.05
CA PRO A 526 2.81 11.49 -7.09
C PRO A 526 2.72 10.74 -5.75
N ALA A 527 2.82 11.46 -4.62
CA ALA A 527 2.64 10.90 -3.28
C ALA A 527 1.17 10.55 -2.91
N GLY A 528 0.24 10.79 -3.83
CA GLY A 528 -1.19 10.59 -3.63
C GLY A 528 -1.92 11.88 -3.27
N ILE A 529 -3.23 11.75 -2.98
CA ILE A 529 -4.07 12.91 -2.70
C ILE A 529 -3.95 13.41 -1.26
N LEU A 530 -3.57 12.52 -0.32
CA LEU A 530 -3.55 12.82 1.12
C LEU A 530 -2.21 13.39 1.62
N TYR A 531 -1.23 13.62 0.76
CA TYR A 531 0.12 14.04 1.19
C TYR A 531 0.14 15.37 1.96
N ASN A 532 -0.83 16.26 1.69
CA ASN A 532 -1.01 17.55 2.35
C ASN A 532 -2.34 17.65 3.10
N PHE A 533 -2.81 16.54 3.68
CA PHE A 533 -4.12 16.47 4.33
C PHE A 533 -4.26 17.45 5.51
N ASP A 534 -3.21 17.74 6.21
CA ASP A 534 -3.14 18.72 7.31
C ASP A 534 -3.40 20.16 6.85
N GLU A 535 -3.21 20.47 5.55
CA GLU A 535 -3.50 21.77 4.93
C GLU A 535 -4.96 21.89 4.45
N TRP A 536 -5.72 20.77 4.42
CA TRP A 536 -7.11 20.79 3.94
C TRP A 536 -8.02 21.57 4.87
N TYR A 537 -8.94 22.33 4.32
CA TYR A 537 -9.86 23.18 5.09
C TYR A 537 -11.26 23.25 4.48
N VAL A 538 -12.20 23.70 5.29
CA VAL A 538 -13.57 24.08 4.86
C VAL A 538 -13.75 25.57 5.13
N PRO A 539 -14.06 26.40 4.11
CA PRO A 539 -14.36 27.80 4.31
C PRO A 539 -15.50 27.99 5.33
N LYS A 540 -15.43 29.05 6.14
CA LYS A 540 -16.38 29.28 7.24
C LYS A 540 -17.84 29.16 6.82
N THR A 541 -18.17 29.67 5.64
CA THR A 541 -19.53 29.66 5.07
C THR A 541 -20.00 28.28 4.60
N GLN A 542 -19.10 27.32 4.44
CA GLN A 542 -19.37 25.97 3.94
C GLN A 542 -19.28 24.91 5.05
N GLN A 543 -18.92 25.31 6.28
CA GLN A 543 -18.83 24.40 7.41
C GLN A 543 -20.22 23.84 7.78
N ARG A 544 -20.29 22.52 7.99
CA ARG A 544 -21.54 21.80 8.28
C ARG A 544 -21.65 21.38 9.74
N TYR A 545 -20.51 21.09 10.36
CA TYR A 545 -20.42 20.52 11.69
C TYR A 545 -19.73 21.53 12.60
N THR A 546 -20.48 22.55 13.01
CA THR A 546 -19.99 23.48 14.02
C THR A 546 -19.89 22.72 15.33
N SER A 547 -18.65 22.61 15.88
CA SER A 547 -18.44 22.00 17.18
C SER A 547 -19.27 22.71 18.24
N GLY A 548 -20.22 21.97 18.83
CA GLY A 548 -20.75 22.35 20.12
C GLY A 548 -19.65 22.19 21.18
#